data_e11c3606cc242ad782462714b5d239e7
#
_entry.id   e11c3606cc242ad782462714b5d239e7
#
_cell.length_a   1.000
_cell.length_b   1.000
_cell.length_c   1.000
_cell.angle_alpha   90.00
_cell.angle_beta   90.00
_cell.angle_gamma   90.00
#
_symmetry.space_group_name_H-M   'P 1'
#
loop_
_entity.id
_entity.type
_entity.pdbx_description
1 polymer ?
#
loop_
_entity_poly.entity_id
_entity_poly.type
_entity_poly.pdbx_seq_one_letter_code
_entity_poly.pdbx_strand_id
1 'polypeptide(L)'
;MKGEFDADDFDSFAGSRRSTRDFLPKPVPDEIIEEIIAAGLTSPSWSNTRPFVVAVAKGDVRDRLSEEFLSRFEAVKTARGEGFFGKLKALLRWKGLPTSNWLVVKSYHKDLLPRSQRVGKEMFTHMGIERGNKDARDGFWARNYEFFGAPVELFLFTHKSLGKFAASDAGLFMQNLMLSAHSKGLGTCAQGSVAVWEDAVRKEFEISKNYSLLCGICVGYPSESDVNEFGANRIGPSEIILPQKNRNQ
;
A
#
# COMPACT_ATOMS: atom_id res chain seq x y z
N MET A 1 -17.28 -26.89 13.88
CA MET A 1 -18.38 -25.89 13.84
C MET A 1 -18.55 -25.49 12.39
N LYS A 2 -19.67 -25.84 11.73
CA LYS A 2 -20.08 -25.18 10.49
C LYS A 2 -20.54 -23.79 10.93
N GLY A 3 -19.79 -22.75 10.58
CA GLY A 3 -20.25 -21.39 10.76
C GLY A 3 -21.48 -21.21 9.86
N GLU A 4 -22.53 -20.66 10.39
CA GLU A 4 -23.71 -20.19 9.64
C GLU A 4 -23.36 -18.92 8.82
N PHE A 5 -22.22 -18.96 8.09
CA PHE A 5 -21.83 -17.88 7.19
C PHE A 5 -22.33 -18.27 5.81
N ASP A 6 -23.24 -17.49 5.25
CA ASP A 6 -23.66 -17.65 3.86
C ASP A 6 -22.45 -17.31 2.96
N ALA A 7 -22.18 -18.15 1.97
CA ALA A 7 -21.09 -17.92 1.03
C ALA A 7 -21.29 -16.62 0.25
N ASP A 8 -22.52 -16.30 -0.13
CA ASP A 8 -22.85 -15.08 -0.86
C ASP A 8 -22.63 -13.82 0.01
N ASP A 9 -22.88 -13.90 1.32
CA ASP A 9 -22.60 -12.83 2.26
C ASP A 9 -21.09 -12.57 2.37
N PHE A 10 -20.28 -13.63 2.42
CA PHE A 10 -18.82 -13.49 2.44
C PHE A 10 -18.27 -12.87 1.15
N ASP A 11 -18.72 -13.35 0.00
CA ASP A 11 -18.25 -12.84 -1.31
C ASP A 11 -18.65 -11.37 -1.50
N SER A 12 -19.88 -11.02 -1.11
CA SER A 12 -20.37 -9.63 -1.12
C SER A 12 -19.54 -8.74 -0.20
N PHE A 13 -19.32 -9.18 1.05
CA PHE A 13 -18.51 -8.45 2.02
C PHE A 13 -17.05 -8.26 1.54
N ALA A 14 -16.39 -9.33 1.11
CA ALA A 14 -15.01 -9.27 0.63
C ALA A 14 -14.88 -8.41 -0.64
N GLY A 15 -15.88 -8.47 -1.53
CA GLY A 15 -15.97 -7.68 -2.74
C GLY A 15 -16.22 -6.19 -2.51
N SER A 16 -16.91 -5.83 -1.41
CA SER A 16 -17.21 -4.43 -1.06
C SER A 16 -15.99 -3.65 -0.56
N ARG A 17 -14.96 -4.33 -0.02
CA ARG A 17 -13.74 -3.67 0.44
C ARG A 17 -13.01 -2.99 -0.73
N ARG A 18 -12.70 -1.72 -0.57
CA ARG A 18 -11.91 -0.92 -1.53
C ARG A 18 -10.76 -0.21 -0.85
N SER A 19 -9.81 0.35 -1.61
CA SER A 19 -8.73 1.17 -1.06
C SER A 19 -9.26 2.55 -0.72
N THR A 20 -9.24 2.90 0.57
CA THR A 20 -9.63 4.22 1.09
C THR A 20 -8.48 5.20 0.91
N ARG A 21 -8.74 6.35 0.29
CA ARG A 21 -7.72 7.36 -0.05
C ARG A 21 -8.03 8.76 0.49
N ASP A 22 -8.94 8.82 1.43
CA ASP A 22 -9.21 9.99 2.26
C ASP A 22 -9.85 9.56 3.56
N PHE A 23 -9.32 10.04 4.68
CA PHE A 23 -9.71 9.60 6.01
C PHE A 23 -10.13 10.78 6.89
N LEU A 24 -11.05 10.50 7.80
CA LEU A 24 -11.40 11.43 8.87
C LEU A 24 -10.23 11.54 9.88
N PRO A 25 -9.98 12.71 10.47
CA PRO A 25 -8.95 12.90 11.51
C PRO A 25 -9.38 12.31 12.86
N LYS A 26 -10.19 11.25 12.83
CA LYS A 26 -10.70 10.56 14.00
C LYS A 26 -9.73 9.47 14.43
N PRO A 27 -9.22 9.49 15.68
CA PRO A 27 -8.30 8.48 16.15
C PRO A 27 -8.93 7.09 16.13
N VAL A 28 -8.13 6.06 15.84
CA VAL A 28 -8.50 4.65 15.96
C VAL A 28 -7.99 4.16 17.31
N PRO A 29 -8.86 3.58 18.18
CA PRO A 29 -8.44 2.99 19.45
C PRO A 29 -7.37 1.92 19.29
N ASP A 30 -6.45 1.83 20.24
CA ASP A 30 -5.34 0.88 20.20
C ASP A 30 -5.83 -0.57 20.21
N GLU A 31 -6.89 -0.84 20.95
CA GLU A 31 -7.54 -2.15 21.05
C GLU A 31 -8.05 -2.60 19.67
N ILE A 32 -8.59 -1.69 18.85
CA ILE A 32 -9.06 -2.02 17.50
C ILE A 32 -7.87 -2.30 16.57
N ILE A 33 -6.75 -1.56 16.72
CA ILE A 33 -5.52 -1.81 15.97
C ILE A 33 -4.98 -3.22 16.32
N GLU A 34 -4.94 -3.57 17.59
CA GLU A 34 -4.51 -4.89 18.04
C GLU A 34 -5.44 -6.00 17.53
N GLU A 35 -6.76 -5.81 17.56
CA GLU A 35 -7.74 -6.75 17.04
C GLU A 35 -7.56 -7.03 15.54
N ILE A 36 -7.38 -5.99 14.71
CA ILE A 36 -7.18 -6.19 13.27
C ILE A 36 -5.84 -6.86 12.96
N ILE A 37 -4.80 -6.57 13.74
CA ILE A 37 -3.51 -7.26 13.64
C ILE A 37 -3.67 -8.74 14.05
N ALA A 38 -4.38 -9.01 15.15
CA ALA A 38 -4.66 -10.38 15.59
C ALA A 38 -5.45 -11.16 14.54
N ALA A 39 -6.46 -10.56 13.93
CA ALA A 39 -7.19 -11.16 12.81
C ALA A 39 -6.25 -11.45 11.61
N GLY A 40 -5.36 -10.54 11.29
CA GLY A 40 -4.31 -10.77 10.28
C GLY A 40 -3.45 -12.01 10.60
N LEU A 41 -3.08 -12.21 11.87
CA LEU A 41 -2.24 -13.32 12.33
C LEU A 41 -2.93 -14.70 12.25
N THR A 42 -4.23 -14.78 12.01
CA THR A 42 -4.92 -16.05 11.73
C THR A 42 -4.59 -16.62 10.35
N SER A 43 -3.97 -15.84 9.47
CA SER A 43 -3.52 -16.28 8.14
C SER A 43 -2.51 -17.41 8.24
N PRO A 44 -2.51 -18.38 7.31
CA PRO A 44 -1.45 -19.35 7.22
C PRO A 44 -0.12 -18.69 6.82
N SER A 45 0.99 -19.31 7.17
CA SER A 45 2.32 -18.91 6.71
C SER A 45 3.21 -20.12 6.49
N TRP A 46 4.26 -19.96 5.71
CA TRP A 46 5.23 -21.03 5.45
C TRP A 46 5.78 -21.59 6.75
N SER A 47 5.54 -22.88 6.99
CA SER A 47 5.91 -23.60 8.23
C SER A 47 5.48 -22.88 9.51
N ASN A 48 4.41 -22.13 9.45
CA ASN A 48 3.86 -21.34 10.57
C ASN A 48 4.85 -20.32 11.17
N THR A 49 5.81 -19.83 10.36
CA THR A 49 6.91 -18.97 10.81
C THR A 49 6.53 -17.50 10.96
N ARG A 50 5.47 -17.05 10.29
CA ARG A 50 5.05 -15.62 10.26
C ARG A 50 6.24 -14.70 10.02
N PRO A 51 6.88 -14.77 8.83
CA PRO A 51 8.15 -14.12 8.56
C PRO A 51 7.98 -12.62 8.26
N PHE A 52 7.21 -11.93 9.06
CA PHE A 52 6.94 -10.50 8.95
C PHE A 52 6.78 -9.86 10.33
N VAL A 53 7.00 -8.55 10.37
CA VAL A 53 6.75 -7.69 11.55
C VAL A 53 6.08 -6.41 11.10
N VAL A 54 5.34 -5.78 12.02
CA VAL A 54 4.60 -4.54 11.77
C VAL A 54 5.08 -3.45 12.69
N ALA A 55 5.43 -2.29 12.15
CA ALA A 55 5.64 -1.06 12.91
C ALA A 55 4.38 -0.19 12.80
N VAL A 56 3.84 0.24 13.94
CA VAL A 56 2.59 1.02 14.03
C VAL A 56 2.93 2.48 14.27
N ALA A 57 2.76 3.33 13.25
CA ALA A 57 2.95 4.77 13.36
C ALA A 57 1.63 5.48 13.61
N LYS A 58 1.55 6.28 14.66
CA LYS A 58 0.42 7.14 15.04
C LYS A 58 0.92 8.40 15.74
N GLY A 59 0.09 9.44 15.83
CA GLY A 59 0.45 10.70 16.46
C GLY A 59 1.75 11.29 15.89
N ASP A 60 2.61 11.81 16.73
CA ASP A 60 3.85 12.51 16.34
C ASP A 60 4.79 11.66 15.47
N VAL A 61 4.85 10.34 15.69
CA VAL A 61 5.69 9.44 14.88
C VAL A 61 5.16 9.39 13.44
N ARG A 62 3.84 9.24 13.28
CA ARG A 62 3.19 9.27 11.98
C ARG A 62 3.42 10.60 11.28
N ASP A 63 3.31 11.72 12.00
CA ASP A 63 3.45 13.06 11.44
C ASP A 63 4.89 13.33 10.99
N ARG A 64 5.91 13.01 11.80
CA ARG A 64 7.32 13.12 11.40
C ARG A 64 7.64 12.27 10.15
N LEU A 65 7.09 11.06 10.06
CA LEU A 65 7.27 10.21 8.87
C LEU A 65 6.63 10.82 7.64
N SER A 66 5.42 11.38 7.77
CA SER A 66 4.74 12.08 6.69
C SER A 66 5.56 13.27 6.18
N GLU A 67 6.03 14.12 7.08
CA GLU A 67 6.88 15.28 6.75
C GLU A 67 8.17 14.85 6.03
N GLU A 68 8.86 13.82 6.52
CA GLU A 68 10.08 13.32 5.89
C GLU A 68 9.81 12.75 4.49
N PHE A 69 8.73 11.97 4.33
CA PHE A 69 8.36 11.41 3.03
C PHE A 69 7.94 12.50 2.03
N LEU A 70 7.13 13.47 2.44
CA LEU A 70 6.77 14.61 1.61
C LEU A 70 8.00 15.42 1.18
N SER A 71 8.92 15.67 2.10
CA SER A 71 10.16 16.39 1.81
C SER A 71 11.02 15.65 0.77
N ARG A 72 11.07 14.32 0.83
CA ARG A 72 11.76 13.49 -0.18
C ARG A 72 11.03 13.49 -1.51
N PHE A 73 9.71 13.41 -1.50
CA PHE A 73 8.90 13.47 -2.71
C PHE A 73 9.07 14.80 -3.44
N GLU A 74 9.06 15.93 -2.74
CA GLU A 74 9.32 17.25 -3.33
C GLU A 74 10.73 17.34 -3.92
N ALA A 75 11.74 16.74 -3.30
CA ALA A 75 13.09 16.66 -3.87
C ALA A 75 13.11 15.87 -5.19
N VAL A 76 12.37 14.74 -5.26
CA VAL A 76 12.23 13.95 -6.50
C VAL A 76 11.50 14.73 -7.58
N LYS A 77 10.42 15.44 -7.22
CA LYS A 77 9.62 16.28 -8.14
C LYS A 77 10.48 17.40 -8.74
N THR A 78 11.22 18.13 -7.91
CA THR A 78 12.16 19.17 -8.32
C THR A 78 13.22 18.61 -9.28
N ALA A 79 13.81 17.46 -8.95
CA ALA A 79 14.82 16.80 -9.80
C ALA A 79 14.28 16.41 -11.19
N ARG A 80 12.99 16.05 -11.28
CA ARG A 80 12.33 15.76 -12.56
C ARG A 80 12.07 17.01 -13.39
N GLY A 81 11.78 18.16 -12.75
CA GLY A 81 11.46 19.42 -13.42
C GLY A 81 12.68 20.17 -13.95
N GLU A 82 13.82 20.14 -13.26
CA GLU A 82 15.05 20.89 -13.59
C GLU A 82 15.99 20.14 -14.56
N GLY A 83 15.59 19.02 -15.14
CA GLY A 83 16.39 18.27 -16.11
C GLY A 83 17.74 17.77 -15.54
N PHE A 84 18.86 18.02 -16.29
CA PHE A 84 20.19 17.55 -15.91
C PHE A 84 20.69 18.19 -14.60
N PHE A 85 20.51 19.49 -14.43
CA PHE A 85 20.93 20.22 -13.22
C PHE A 85 20.12 19.80 -11.97
N GLY A 86 18.83 19.53 -12.12
CA GLY A 86 18.01 19.01 -11.03
C GLY A 86 18.45 17.62 -10.56
N LYS A 87 18.79 16.75 -11.51
CA LYS A 87 19.35 15.42 -11.21
C LYS A 87 20.68 15.51 -10.46
N LEU A 88 21.58 16.42 -10.88
CA LEU A 88 22.85 16.65 -10.22
C LEU A 88 22.66 17.19 -8.80
N LYS A 89 21.73 18.13 -8.61
CA LYS A 89 21.39 18.73 -7.31
C LYS A 89 20.75 17.72 -6.35
N ALA A 90 19.88 16.84 -6.87
CA ALA A 90 19.30 15.74 -6.10
C ALA A 90 20.37 14.72 -5.69
N LEU A 91 21.29 14.39 -6.58
CA LEU A 91 22.41 13.49 -6.31
C LEU A 91 23.34 14.06 -5.22
N LEU A 92 23.66 15.36 -5.28
CA LEU A 92 24.51 16.03 -4.29
C LEU A 92 23.86 16.11 -2.90
N ARG A 93 22.53 16.18 -2.84
CA ARG A 93 21.78 16.26 -1.58
C ARG A 93 21.37 14.89 -1.03
N TRP A 94 21.52 13.81 -1.81
CA TRP A 94 21.08 12.44 -1.46
C TRP A 94 19.62 12.32 -1.02
N LYS A 95 18.87 13.44 -1.06
CA LYS A 95 17.48 13.52 -0.62
C LYS A 95 16.55 13.06 -1.74
N GLY A 96 15.70 12.07 -1.44
CA GLY A 96 14.75 11.51 -2.40
C GLY A 96 15.25 10.28 -3.17
N LEU A 97 16.53 9.88 -3.05
CA LEU A 97 16.99 8.62 -3.63
C LEU A 97 16.36 7.43 -2.89
N PRO A 98 15.97 6.37 -3.63
CA PRO A 98 15.50 5.14 -3.01
C PRO A 98 16.56 4.55 -2.09
N THR A 99 16.16 4.19 -0.85
CA THR A 99 17.03 3.52 0.12
C THR A 99 16.76 2.02 0.21
N SER A 100 15.60 1.59 -0.27
CA SER A 100 15.24 0.18 -0.42
C SER A 100 14.23 -0.01 -1.56
N ASN A 101 13.70 -1.19 -1.71
CA ASN A 101 12.64 -1.60 -2.63
C ASN A 101 12.59 -0.87 -4.00
N TRP A 102 13.69 -0.94 -4.74
CA TRP A 102 13.83 -0.34 -6.08
C TRP A 102 12.77 -0.83 -7.09
N LEU A 103 12.06 -1.92 -6.80
CA LEU A 103 10.97 -2.42 -7.64
C LEU A 103 9.83 -1.40 -7.76
N VAL A 104 9.58 -0.61 -6.72
CA VAL A 104 8.51 0.39 -6.69
C VAL A 104 8.71 1.49 -7.74
N VAL A 105 9.96 1.80 -8.08
CA VAL A 105 10.30 2.84 -9.06
C VAL A 105 10.53 2.29 -10.48
N LYS A 106 10.48 0.97 -10.65
CA LYS A 106 10.62 0.33 -11.97
C LYS A 106 9.32 0.42 -12.76
N SER A 107 9.46 0.57 -14.07
CA SER A 107 8.32 0.44 -14.98
C SER A 107 7.78 -0.98 -14.97
N TYR A 108 6.46 -1.10 -15.09
CA TYR A 108 5.79 -2.40 -15.26
C TYR A 108 6.26 -3.09 -16.56
N HIS A 109 6.36 -4.42 -16.51
CA HIS A 109 6.55 -5.21 -17.74
C HIS A 109 5.39 -4.97 -18.72
N LYS A 110 5.68 -5.11 -20.02
CA LYS A 110 4.71 -4.87 -21.10
C LYS A 110 3.37 -5.60 -20.91
N ASP A 111 3.36 -6.77 -20.28
CA ASP A 111 2.16 -7.58 -20.07
C ASP A 111 1.27 -7.02 -18.93
N LEU A 112 1.86 -6.29 -17.98
CA LEU A 112 1.16 -5.70 -16.84
C LEU A 112 0.86 -4.22 -17.03
N LEU A 113 1.65 -3.54 -17.87
CA LEU A 113 1.55 -2.10 -18.09
C LEU A 113 0.16 -1.63 -18.51
N PRO A 114 -0.56 -2.31 -19.44
CA PRO A 114 -1.90 -1.89 -19.84
C PRO A 114 -2.90 -1.88 -18.68
N ARG A 115 -2.82 -2.87 -17.76
CA ARG A 115 -3.69 -2.94 -16.57
C ARG A 115 -3.42 -1.80 -15.61
N SER A 116 -2.12 -1.49 -15.37
CA SER A 116 -1.71 -0.36 -14.54
C SER A 116 -2.13 0.98 -15.13
N GLN A 117 -1.98 1.17 -16.45
CA GLN A 117 -2.40 2.39 -17.12
C GLN A 117 -3.91 2.57 -17.11
N ARG A 118 -4.68 1.48 -17.27
CA ARG A 118 -6.13 1.50 -17.22
C ARG A 118 -6.64 2.00 -15.88
N VAL A 119 -6.21 1.38 -14.78
CA VAL A 119 -6.66 1.79 -13.43
C VAL A 119 -6.25 3.23 -13.09
N GLY A 120 -5.05 3.65 -13.52
CA GLY A 120 -4.62 5.04 -13.33
C GLY A 120 -5.47 6.03 -14.11
N LYS A 121 -5.84 5.70 -15.37
CA LYS A 121 -6.73 6.52 -16.19
C LYS A 121 -8.13 6.60 -15.57
N GLU A 122 -8.71 5.47 -15.19
CA GLU A 122 -10.04 5.40 -14.57
C GLU A 122 -10.11 6.22 -13.29
N MET A 123 -9.10 6.10 -12.41
CA MET A 123 -9.03 6.85 -11.17
C MET A 123 -8.89 8.36 -11.40
N PHE A 124 -8.00 8.81 -12.30
CA PHE A 124 -7.85 10.24 -12.60
C PHE A 124 -9.10 10.82 -13.28
N THR A 125 -9.77 10.04 -14.14
CA THR A 125 -11.05 10.45 -14.73
C THR A 125 -12.12 10.61 -13.65
N HIS A 126 -12.23 9.66 -12.72
CA HIS A 126 -13.15 9.72 -11.58
C HIS A 126 -12.92 10.97 -10.72
N MET A 127 -11.65 11.32 -10.51
CA MET A 127 -11.23 12.51 -9.74
C MET A 127 -11.29 13.83 -10.54
N GLY A 128 -11.73 13.82 -11.79
CA GLY A 128 -11.74 15.01 -12.64
C GLY A 128 -10.34 15.56 -12.97
N ILE A 129 -9.29 14.75 -12.83
CA ILE A 129 -7.90 15.15 -13.08
C ILE A 129 -7.54 14.90 -14.54
N GLU A 130 -7.37 15.96 -15.32
CA GLU A 130 -7.00 15.88 -16.72
C GLU A 130 -5.58 15.32 -16.92
N ARG A 131 -5.37 14.60 -18.04
CA ARG A 131 -4.09 13.95 -18.37
C ARG A 131 -2.91 14.92 -18.41
N GLY A 132 -3.12 16.15 -18.84
CA GLY A 132 -2.08 17.20 -18.96
C GLY A 132 -1.79 17.93 -17.64
N ASN A 133 -2.67 17.84 -16.65
CA ASN A 133 -2.53 18.53 -15.37
C ASN A 133 -1.53 17.81 -14.46
N LYS A 134 -0.23 18.14 -14.61
CA LYS A 134 0.86 17.53 -13.84
C LYS A 134 0.75 17.87 -12.35
N ASP A 135 0.39 19.11 -12.03
CA ASP A 135 0.36 19.58 -10.64
C ASP A 135 -0.74 18.86 -9.84
N ALA A 136 -1.95 18.70 -10.41
CA ALA A 136 -3.02 17.94 -9.77
C ALA A 136 -2.64 16.46 -9.60
N ARG A 137 -1.93 15.88 -10.58
CA ARG A 137 -1.45 14.49 -10.50
C ARG A 137 -0.34 14.32 -9.45
N ASP A 138 0.60 15.25 -9.40
CA ASP A 138 1.66 15.24 -8.38
C ASP A 138 1.08 15.49 -6.99
N GLY A 139 0.08 16.37 -6.86
CA GLY A 139 -0.69 16.55 -5.62
C GLY A 139 -1.39 15.26 -5.17
N PHE A 140 -2.03 14.55 -6.09
CA PHE A 140 -2.65 13.26 -5.79
C PHE A 140 -1.61 12.21 -5.35
N TRP A 141 -0.43 12.18 -5.98
CA TRP A 141 0.65 11.29 -5.58
C TRP A 141 1.25 11.65 -4.21
N ALA A 142 1.35 12.96 -3.90
CA ALA A 142 1.81 13.44 -2.59
C ALA A 142 0.94 12.91 -1.44
N ARG A 143 -0.37 12.73 -1.68
CA ARG A 143 -1.31 12.17 -0.69
C ARG A 143 -0.87 10.80 -0.16
N ASN A 144 -0.14 9.99 -0.96
CA ASN A 144 0.42 8.72 -0.45
C ASN A 144 1.36 8.96 0.74
N TYR A 145 2.12 10.04 0.72
CA TYR A 145 3.12 10.38 1.74
C TYR A 145 2.51 11.11 2.93
N GLU A 146 1.29 11.61 2.78
CA GLU A 146 0.42 12.06 3.87
C GLU A 146 -0.40 10.92 4.47
N PHE A 147 -0.15 9.68 4.01
CA PHE A 147 -0.96 8.51 4.35
C PHE A 147 -2.44 8.72 4.10
N PHE A 148 -2.78 9.52 3.09
CA PHE A 148 -4.15 9.96 2.75
C PHE A 148 -4.92 10.61 3.90
N GLY A 149 -4.22 11.12 4.93
CA GLY A 149 -4.81 11.68 6.14
C GLY A 149 -5.20 10.65 7.20
N ALA A 150 -4.88 9.36 7.00
CA ALA A 150 -5.14 8.33 7.97
C ALA A 150 -4.41 8.61 9.31
N PRO A 151 -5.08 8.41 10.47
CA PRO A 151 -4.46 8.60 11.79
C PRO A 151 -3.44 7.52 12.13
N VAL A 152 -3.47 6.38 11.44
CA VAL A 152 -2.57 5.24 11.65
C VAL A 152 -1.97 4.79 10.33
N GLU A 153 -0.65 4.56 10.35
CA GLU A 153 0.08 3.90 9.27
C GLU A 153 0.80 2.68 9.81
N LEU A 154 0.55 1.53 9.21
CA LEU A 154 1.22 0.28 9.51
C LEU A 154 2.32 0.04 8.49
N PHE A 155 3.56 -0.09 8.91
CA PHE A 155 4.67 -0.46 8.04
C PHE A 155 4.94 -1.96 8.16
N LEU A 156 4.71 -2.70 7.09
CA LEU A 156 4.84 -4.15 7.03
C LEU A 156 6.23 -4.54 6.48
N PHE A 157 7.01 -5.19 7.32
CA PHE A 157 8.35 -5.68 6.98
C PHE A 157 8.35 -7.18 6.82
N THR A 158 9.13 -7.69 5.86
CA THR A 158 9.29 -9.13 5.60
C THR A 158 10.72 -9.61 5.86
N HIS A 159 10.86 -10.83 6.36
CA HIS A 159 12.16 -11.41 6.63
C HIS A 159 12.90 -11.78 5.34
N LYS A 160 14.14 -11.30 5.18
CA LYS A 160 14.92 -11.40 3.93
C LYS A 160 15.25 -12.85 3.54
N SER A 161 15.39 -13.75 4.52
CA SER A 161 15.81 -15.15 4.24
C SER A 161 14.77 -15.96 3.46
N LEU A 162 13.49 -15.61 3.53
CA LEU A 162 12.41 -16.33 2.84
C LEU A 162 11.94 -15.66 1.54
N GLY A 163 12.45 -14.47 1.22
CA GLY A 163 12.23 -13.79 -0.05
C GLY A 163 10.75 -13.74 -0.47
N LYS A 164 10.44 -14.36 -1.62
CA LYS A 164 9.06 -14.39 -2.16
C LYS A 164 8.03 -15.08 -1.26
N PHE A 165 8.43 -16.06 -0.46
CA PHE A 165 7.52 -16.73 0.48
C PHE A 165 7.13 -15.79 1.62
N ALA A 166 8.08 -15.01 2.16
CA ALA A 166 7.76 -14.01 3.17
C ALA A 166 6.79 -12.94 2.62
N ALA A 167 6.95 -12.52 1.37
CA ALA A 167 6.04 -11.59 0.72
C ALA A 167 4.63 -12.20 0.49
N SER A 168 4.56 -13.49 0.13
CA SER A 168 3.30 -14.22 0.00
C SER A 168 2.56 -14.28 1.34
N ASP A 169 3.25 -14.69 2.41
CA ASP A 169 2.68 -14.78 3.76
C ASP A 169 2.21 -13.42 4.27
N ALA A 170 3.01 -12.37 4.02
CA ALA A 170 2.64 -10.99 4.34
C ALA A 170 1.40 -10.53 3.57
N GLY A 171 1.22 -10.95 2.31
CA GLY A 171 0.02 -10.68 1.52
C GLY A 171 -1.24 -11.33 2.12
N LEU A 172 -1.14 -12.57 2.60
CA LEU A 172 -2.23 -13.27 3.29
C LEU A 172 -2.60 -12.55 4.61
N PHE A 173 -1.59 -12.21 5.41
CA PHE A 173 -1.76 -11.41 6.63
C PHE A 173 -2.47 -10.09 6.33
N MET A 174 -1.98 -9.34 5.34
CA MET A 174 -2.49 -8.05 4.95
C MET A 174 -3.96 -8.11 4.51
N GLN A 175 -4.34 -9.14 3.72
CA GLN A 175 -5.72 -9.30 3.29
C GLN A 175 -6.66 -9.54 4.47
N ASN A 176 -6.31 -10.44 5.42
CA ASN A 176 -7.13 -10.70 6.59
C ASN A 176 -7.24 -9.47 7.50
N LEU A 177 -6.15 -8.73 7.70
CA LEU A 177 -6.14 -7.48 8.44
C LEU A 177 -7.10 -6.46 7.81
N MET A 178 -7.01 -6.26 6.48
CA MET A 178 -7.87 -5.30 5.76
C MET A 178 -9.35 -5.69 5.80
N LEU A 179 -9.68 -6.99 5.73
CA LEU A 179 -11.06 -7.45 5.87
C LEU A 179 -11.57 -7.25 7.31
N SER A 180 -10.75 -7.52 8.32
CA SER A 180 -11.11 -7.25 9.73
C SER A 180 -11.31 -5.76 9.98
N ALA A 181 -10.47 -4.89 9.42
CA ALA A 181 -10.66 -3.45 9.49
C ALA A 181 -11.99 -3.03 8.84
N HIS A 182 -12.27 -3.58 7.64
CA HIS A 182 -13.51 -3.31 6.91
C HIS A 182 -14.77 -3.72 7.70
N SER A 183 -14.75 -4.89 8.38
CA SER A 183 -15.86 -5.34 9.22
C SER A 183 -16.14 -4.44 10.42
N LYS A 184 -15.16 -3.62 10.80
CA LYS A 184 -15.25 -2.65 11.91
C LYS A 184 -15.55 -1.21 11.42
N GLY A 185 -15.90 -1.05 10.14
CA GLY A 185 -16.14 0.26 9.53
C GLY A 185 -14.88 1.10 9.30
N LEU A 186 -13.71 0.47 9.38
CA LEU A 186 -12.44 1.14 9.04
C LEU A 186 -12.11 0.97 7.55
N GLY A 187 -11.56 2.01 6.96
CA GLY A 187 -10.93 1.99 5.65
C GLY A 187 -9.45 1.61 5.75
N THR A 188 -8.93 1.05 4.66
CA THR A 188 -7.51 0.74 4.53
C THR A 188 -7.01 1.03 3.13
N CYS A 189 -5.71 1.36 3.01
CA CYS A 189 -5.03 1.46 1.72
C CYS A 189 -3.60 0.90 1.82
N ALA A 190 -3.32 -0.17 1.08
CA ALA A 190 -1.95 -0.67 0.96
C ALA A 190 -1.12 0.23 0.03
N GLN A 191 0.07 0.63 0.47
CA GLN A 191 0.93 1.61 -0.20
C GLN A 191 2.33 1.05 -0.46
N GLY A 192 2.63 0.76 -1.72
CA GLY A 192 4.00 0.40 -2.14
C GLY A 192 4.95 1.60 -2.14
N SER A 193 4.43 2.82 -2.35
CA SER A 193 5.22 4.04 -2.50
C SER A 193 6.11 4.37 -1.30
N VAL A 194 5.65 4.13 -0.09
CA VAL A 194 6.40 4.41 1.15
C VAL A 194 7.59 3.47 1.34
N ALA A 195 7.57 2.29 0.71
CA ALA A 195 8.66 1.31 0.81
C ALA A 195 9.95 1.74 0.10
N VAL A 196 9.91 2.82 -0.68
CA VAL A 196 11.09 3.39 -1.34
C VAL A 196 12.10 3.95 -0.31
N TRP A 197 11.61 4.43 0.86
CA TRP A 197 12.42 5.11 1.87
C TRP A 197 12.37 4.42 3.22
N GLU A 198 12.73 3.15 3.25
CA GLU A 198 12.76 2.31 4.45
C GLU A 198 13.59 2.92 5.60
N ASP A 199 14.67 3.64 5.27
CA ASP A 199 15.55 4.28 6.24
C ASP A 199 14.84 5.32 7.12
N ALA A 200 13.82 6.00 6.58
CA ALA A 200 13.01 6.93 7.37
C ALA A 200 12.24 6.19 8.48
N VAL A 201 11.63 5.05 8.14
CA VAL A 201 10.90 4.23 9.12
C VAL A 201 11.85 3.64 10.18
N ARG A 202 13.06 3.23 9.76
CA ARG A 202 14.08 2.69 10.68
C ARG A 202 14.62 3.71 11.68
N LYS A 203 14.47 4.99 11.43
CA LYS A 203 14.83 6.04 12.41
C LYS A 203 13.84 6.11 13.57
N GLU A 204 12.59 5.75 13.34
CA GLU A 204 11.50 5.83 14.31
C GLU A 204 11.27 4.50 15.06
N PHE A 205 11.73 3.36 14.51
CA PHE A 205 11.45 2.04 15.05
C PHE A 205 12.71 1.14 15.10
N GLU A 206 12.82 0.36 16.16
CA GLU A 206 13.85 -0.68 16.28
C GLU A 206 13.50 -1.89 15.44
N ILE A 207 14.06 -1.99 14.23
CA ILE A 207 13.78 -3.05 13.27
C ILE A 207 15.06 -3.82 12.97
N SER A 208 15.05 -5.13 13.20
CA SER A 208 16.19 -5.98 12.86
C SER A 208 16.60 -5.85 11.39
N LYS A 209 17.91 -5.83 11.12
CA LYS A 209 18.49 -5.79 9.76
C LYS A 209 18.07 -6.98 8.87
N ASN A 210 17.55 -8.04 9.49
CA ASN A 210 17.06 -9.20 8.77
C ASN A 210 15.72 -8.99 8.07
N TYR A 211 15.04 -7.88 8.35
CA TYR A 211 13.77 -7.51 7.73
C TYR A 211 13.96 -6.39 6.72
N SER A 212 13.10 -6.32 5.73
CA SER A 212 12.99 -5.18 4.80
C SER A 212 11.54 -4.78 4.63
N LEU A 213 11.32 -3.47 4.40
CA LEU A 213 10.00 -2.90 4.23
C LEU A 213 9.36 -3.41 2.94
N LEU A 214 8.18 -4.00 3.05
CA LEU A 214 7.38 -4.45 1.92
C LEU A 214 6.44 -3.34 1.42
N CYS A 215 5.65 -2.77 2.33
CA CYS A 215 4.67 -1.72 2.03
C CYS A 215 4.20 -1.04 3.32
N GLY A 216 3.46 0.05 3.15
CA GLY A 216 2.64 0.65 4.20
C GLY A 216 1.18 0.24 4.06
N ILE A 217 0.39 0.45 5.11
CA ILE A 217 -1.06 0.26 5.14
C ILE A 217 -1.68 1.38 5.96
N CYS A 218 -2.36 2.31 5.31
CA CYS A 218 -3.17 3.32 5.99
C CYS A 218 -4.37 2.67 6.67
N VAL A 219 -4.70 3.11 7.88
CA VAL A 219 -5.87 2.64 8.64
C VAL A 219 -6.55 3.84 9.30
N GLY A 220 -7.86 3.94 9.13
CA GLY A 220 -8.67 5.01 9.72
C GLY A 220 -10.14 4.92 9.34
N TYR A 221 -10.95 5.85 9.79
CA TYR A 221 -12.34 5.96 9.38
C TYR A 221 -12.41 6.66 8.00
N PRO A 222 -13.08 6.08 6.99
CA PRO A 222 -13.23 6.71 5.69
C PRO A 222 -13.97 8.05 5.80
N SER A 223 -13.54 9.05 5.02
CA SER A 223 -14.36 10.25 4.78
C SER A 223 -15.40 10.00 3.67
N GLU A 224 -16.30 10.95 3.48
CA GLU A 224 -17.28 10.96 2.38
C GLU A 224 -16.72 11.55 1.07
N SER A 225 -15.38 11.60 0.93
CA SER A 225 -14.72 12.13 -0.26
C SER A 225 -14.94 11.23 -1.48
N ASP A 226 -15.18 11.84 -2.64
CA ASP A 226 -15.41 11.15 -3.93
C ASP A 226 -14.31 10.13 -4.27
N VAL A 227 -13.06 10.37 -3.83
CA VAL A 227 -11.97 9.41 -4.06
C VAL A 227 -12.23 8.04 -3.44
N ASN A 228 -13.02 7.97 -2.38
CA ASN A 228 -13.39 6.74 -1.69
C ASN A 228 -14.51 5.98 -2.42
N GLU A 229 -15.23 6.62 -3.33
CA GLU A 229 -16.20 5.97 -4.20
C GLU A 229 -15.57 5.23 -5.38
N PHE A 230 -14.29 5.50 -5.67
CA PHE A 230 -13.58 4.82 -6.74
C PHE A 230 -13.39 3.33 -6.45
N GLY A 231 -14.00 2.48 -7.28
CA GLY A 231 -13.82 1.03 -7.32
C GLY A 231 -13.03 0.60 -8.55
N ALA A 232 -11.83 0.07 -8.38
CA ALA A 232 -11.06 -0.47 -9.50
C ALA A 232 -11.69 -1.77 -10.03
N ASN A 233 -11.86 -1.87 -11.35
CA ASN A 233 -12.34 -3.08 -12.00
C ASN A 233 -11.41 -4.28 -11.73
N ARG A 234 -12.00 -5.46 -11.58
CA ARG A 234 -11.28 -6.73 -11.46
C ARG A 234 -11.30 -7.48 -12.78
N ILE A 235 -10.23 -8.23 -13.02
CA ILE A 235 -10.19 -9.18 -14.17
C ILE A 235 -11.02 -10.41 -13.84
N GLY A 236 -11.55 -11.05 -14.90
CA GLY A 236 -12.30 -12.29 -14.72
C GLY A 236 -11.41 -13.51 -14.49
N PRO A 237 -11.98 -14.61 -13.94
CA PRO A 237 -11.24 -15.86 -13.72
C PRO A 237 -10.56 -16.40 -14.97
N SER A 238 -11.18 -16.26 -16.14
CA SER A 238 -10.62 -16.72 -17.42
C SER A 238 -9.29 -16.05 -17.82
N GLU A 239 -9.00 -14.87 -17.27
CA GLU A 239 -7.72 -14.18 -17.53
C GLU A 239 -6.55 -14.73 -16.70
N ILE A 240 -6.82 -15.52 -15.68
CA ILE A 240 -5.79 -16.09 -14.77
C ILE A 240 -5.76 -17.61 -14.75
N ILE A 241 -6.85 -18.28 -15.18
CA ILE A 241 -6.90 -19.73 -15.30
C ILE A 241 -6.19 -20.12 -16.59
N LEU A 242 -5.08 -20.86 -16.48
CA LEU A 242 -4.33 -21.33 -17.63
C LEU A 242 -4.95 -22.59 -18.22
N PRO A 243 -5.07 -22.70 -19.56
CA PRO A 243 -5.52 -23.91 -20.20
C PRO A 243 -4.48 -25.03 -20.03
N GLN A 244 -4.95 -26.27 -19.91
CA GLN A 244 -4.07 -27.43 -19.93
C GLN A 244 -3.45 -27.62 -21.32
N LYS A 245 -2.18 -28.03 -21.37
CA LYS A 245 -1.53 -28.39 -22.63
C LYS A 245 -2.15 -29.69 -23.17
N ASN A 246 -2.61 -29.68 -24.43
CA ASN A 246 -2.93 -30.88 -25.12
C ASN A 246 -1.65 -31.70 -25.37
N ARG A 247 -1.49 -32.86 -24.69
CA ARG A 247 -0.34 -33.74 -24.86
C ARG A 247 -0.36 -34.59 -26.13
N ASN A 248 -1.41 -34.46 -26.94
CA ASN A 248 -1.64 -35.25 -28.18
C ASN A 248 -1.35 -34.44 -29.46
N GLN A 249 -0.51 -33.42 -29.40
CA GLN A 249 0.07 -32.73 -30.57
C GLN A 249 1.58 -32.76 -30.51
#